data_091a78dafae15f4f329df68de7e3dacc
#
_entry.id   091a78dafae15f4f329df68de7e3dacc
#
_cell.length_a   1.000
_cell.length_b   1.000
_cell.length_c   1.000
_cell.angle_alpha   90.00
_cell.angle_beta   90.00
_cell.angle_gamma   90.00
#
_symmetry.space_group_name_H-M   'P 1'
#
loop_
_entity.id
_entity.type
_entity.pdbx_description
1 polymer ?
#
loop_
_entity_poly.entity_id
_entity_poly.type
_entity_poly.pdbx_seq_one_letter_code
_entity_poly.pdbx_strand_id
1 'polypeptide(L)'
;MIFNLEDNTLNDKYKLMAQTIIPRPIAWVVTEDEGVINIAPFSYFIGLSSNPATVLISVGHKSDGTAKDTLANIRKNKKCTICMVDKANLDKMHFSSKELAHNSSEASEYNIETTRVFELFPPMIESVPCAYFCDFNQEIDLGGGDTIPLVLNVRKIYVKDENIVDKERISIEFDPVARIGKSYASLGEELVAPKMP
;
A
#
# COMPACT_ATOMS: atom_id res chain seq x y z
N MET A 1 -27.51 5.72 15.39
CA MET A 1 -27.87 6.06 13.98
C MET A 1 -27.49 4.88 13.09
N ILE A 2 -28.34 4.52 12.16
CA ILE A 2 -28.10 3.44 11.18
C ILE A 2 -28.03 4.08 9.80
N PHE A 3 -27.03 3.70 9.00
CA PHE A 3 -26.88 4.09 7.61
C PHE A 3 -27.22 2.89 6.71
N ASN A 4 -28.25 3.01 5.87
CA ASN A 4 -28.49 2.04 4.82
C ASN A 4 -27.61 2.39 3.62
N LEU A 5 -26.64 1.54 3.30
CA LEU A 5 -25.68 1.83 2.22
C LEU A 5 -26.32 1.88 0.83
N GLU A 6 -27.45 1.19 0.62
CA GLU A 6 -28.17 1.22 -0.66
C GLU A 6 -28.68 2.61 -1.00
N ASP A 7 -29.06 3.40 0.01
CA ASP A 7 -29.59 4.74 -0.13
C ASP A 7 -28.53 5.85 -0.23
N ASN A 8 -27.24 5.48 -0.12
CA ASN A 8 -26.13 6.44 -0.06
C ASN A 8 -25.39 6.54 -1.41
N THR A 9 -24.84 7.73 -1.68
CA THR A 9 -23.96 7.94 -2.84
C THR A 9 -22.66 7.14 -2.70
N LEU A 10 -21.97 6.86 -3.82
CA LEU A 10 -20.64 6.19 -3.79
C LEU A 10 -19.65 6.93 -2.88
N ASN A 11 -19.66 8.27 -2.92
CA ASN A 11 -18.80 9.10 -2.08
C ASN A 11 -19.13 8.95 -0.58
N ASP A 12 -20.40 8.84 -0.22
CA ASP A 12 -20.82 8.67 1.18
C ASP A 12 -20.50 7.24 1.67
N LYS A 13 -20.73 6.23 0.85
CA LYS A 13 -20.28 4.85 1.11
C LYS A 13 -18.78 4.80 1.38
N TYR A 14 -17.98 5.42 0.50
CA TYR A 14 -16.53 5.54 0.71
C TYR A 14 -16.17 6.25 2.02
N LYS A 15 -16.81 7.38 2.32
CA LYS A 15 -16.56 8.13 3.57
C LYS A 15 -16.90 7.29 4.82
N LEU A 16 -18.04 6.60 4.82
CA LEU A 16 -18.47 5.75 5.93
C LEU A 16 -17.45 4.62 6.16
N MET A 17 -17.11 3.89 5.11
CA MET A 17 -16.12 2.82 5.18
C MET A 17 -14.74 3.34 5.62
N ALA A 18 -14.28 4.45 5.04
CA ALA A 18 -12.97 5.00 5.32
C ALA A 18 -12.82 5.58 6.74
N GLN A 19 -13.92 5.96 7.39
CA GLN A 19 -13.92 6.51 8.75
C GLN A 19 -14.19 5.46 9.83
N THR A 20 -14.79 4.33 9.47
CA THR A 20 -15.12 3.24 10.41
C THR A 20 -14.08 2.11 10.41
N ILE A 21 -13.41 1.89 9.28
CA ILE A 21 -12.27 0.96 9.18
C ILE A 21 -10.99 1.75 9.43
N ILE A 22 -10.61 1.87 10.69
CA ILE A 22 -9.41 2.61 11.14
C ILE A 22 -8.73 1.88 12.30
N PRO A 23 -7.40 1.99 12.47
CA PRO A 23 -6.44 2.56 11.52
C PRO A 23 -6.20 1.61 10.33
N ARG A 24 -5.96 2.16 9.13
CA ARG A 24 -5.58 1.34 7.98
C ARG A 24 -4.09 1.48 7.69
N PRO A 25 -3.37 0.37 7.48
CA PRO A 25 -2.00 0.44 6.97
C PRO A 25 -1.98 1.04 5.56
N ILE A 26 -0.85 1.58 5.16
CA ILE A 26 -0.65 2.18 3.84
C ILE A 26 0.36 1.35 3.07
N ALA A 27 -0.07 0.80 1.94
CA ALA A 27 0.81 0.22 0.93
C ALA A 27 1.30 1.35 0.02
N TRP A 28 2.57 1.73 0.10
CA TRP A 28 3.20 2.66 -0.83
C TRP A 28 3.82 1.84 -1.97
N VAL A 29 3.03 1.70 -3.04
CA VAL A 29 3.29 0.73 -4.11
C VAL A 29 4.17 1.32 -5.18
N VAL A 30 5.25 0.64 -5.48
CA VAL A 30 6.16 0.93 -6.60
C VAL A 30 5.91 -0.07 -7.70
N THR A 31 5.66 0.42 -8.90
CA THR A 31 5.60 -0.34 -10.15
C THR A 31 6.51 0.30 -11.18
N GLU A 32 6.85 -0.44 -12.22
CA GLU A 32 7.71 0.05 -13.30
C GLU A 32 7.17 -0.43 -14.63
N ASP A 33 7.16 0.45 -15.63
CA ASP A 33 6.90 0.10 -17.01
C ASP A 33 7.80 0.90 -17.95
N GLU A 34 8.51 0.21 -18.84
CA GLU A 34 9.43 0.81 -19.83
C GLU A 34 10.45 1.79 -19.22
N GLY A 35 10.91 1.51 -17.99
CA GLY A 35 11.85 2.34 -17.24
C GLY A 35 11.22 3.53 -16.49
N VAL A 36 9.91 3.73 -16.60
CA VAL A 36 9.17 4.72 -15.81
C VAL A 36 8.73 4.11 -14.48
N ILE A 37 9.21 4.68 -13.37
CA ILE A 37 8.82 4.26 -12.01
C ILE A 37 7.59 5.03 -11.60
N ASN A 38 6.50 4.30 -11.31
CA ASN A 38 5.27 4.84 -10.75
C ASN A 38 5.19 4.48 -9.25
N ILE A 39 4.85 5.47 -8.42
CA ILE A 39 4.77 5.34 -6.97
C ILE A 39 3.44 5.90 -6.48
N ALA A 40 2.58 5.06 -5.90
CA ALA A 40 1.28 5.50 -5.41
C ALA A 40 0.87 4.81 -4.09
N PRO A 41 0.24 5.55 -3.13
CA PRO A 41 -0.21 4.99 -1.86
C PRO A 41 -1.65 4.45 -1.93
N PHE A 42 -1.88 3.29 -1.31
CA PHE A 42 -3.19 2.67 -1.16
C PHE A 42 -3.43 2.27 0.29
N SER A 43 -4.60 2.59 0.85
CA SER A 43 -4.95 2.29 2.23
C SER A 43 -6.04 1.22 2.40
N TYR A 44 -6.56 0.66 1.32
CA TYR A 44 -7.25 -0.61 1.36
C TYR A 44 -6.20 -1.71 1.15
N PHE A 45 -5.47 -2.00 2.23
CA PHE A 45 -4.33 -2.89 2.27
C PHE A 45 -4.40 -3.77 3.52
N ILE A 46 -4.20 -5.09 3.35
CA ILE A 46 -4.20 -6.06 4.45
C ILE A 46 -3.42 -7.33 4.09
N GLY A 47 -2.84 -8.00 5.10
CA GLY A 47 -2.38 -9.38 4.98
C GLY A 47 -3.54 -10.35 4.86
N LEU A 48 -3.48 -11.30 3.93
CA LEU A 48 -4.51 -12.33 3.74
C LEU A 48 -4.11 -13.68 4.33
N SER A 49 -2.87 -14.11 4.13
CA SER A 49 -2.38 -15.42 4.56
C SER A 49 -0.87 -15.39 4.76
N SER A 50 -0.38 -16.22 5.66
CA SER A 50 1.06 -16.47 5.83
C SER A 50 1.55 -17.69 5.05
N ASN A 51 0.66 -18.60 4.63
CA ASN A 51 1.00 -19.76 3.82
C ASN A 51 -0.12 -20.07 2.79
N PRO A 52 0.04 -19.71 1.50
CA PRO A 52 1.12 -18.88 0.97
C PRO A 52 1.06 -17.45 1.52
N ALA A 53 2.23 -16.81 1.64
CA ALA A 53 2.31 -15.42 2.10
C ALA A 53 1.66 -14.50 1.07
N THR A 54 0.51 -13.92 1.42
CA THR A 54 -0.28 -13.09 0.52
C THR A 54 -0.82 -11.85 1.20
N VAL A 55 -0.92 -10.78 0.42
CA VAL A 55 -1.52 -9.52 0.81
C VAL A 55 -2.58 -9.10 -0.21
N LEU A 56 -3.48 -8.22 0.20
CA LEU A 56 -4.47 -7.59 -0.69
C LEU A 56 -4.28 -6.08 -0.68
N ILE A 57 -4.32 -5.49 -1.87
CA ILE A 57 -4.49 -4.05 -2.06
C ILE A 57 -5.68 -3.80 -2.98
N SER A 58 -6.46 -2.73 -2.75
CA SER A 58 -7.50 -2.31 -3.70
C SER A 58 -7.05 -1.05 -4.43
N VAL A 59 -6.98 -1.13 -5.74
CA VAL A 59 -6.54 -0.05 -6.62
C VAL A 59 -7.74 0.51 -7.39
N GLY A 60 -7.96 1.83 -7.29
CA GLY A 60 -9.03 2.50 -8.01
C GLY A 60 -8.70 2.80 -9.47
N HIS A 61 -9.67 3.34 -10.19
CA HIS A 61 -9.50 3.93 -11.50
C HIS A 61 -9.12 5.42 -11.42
N LYS A 62 -8.65 5.98 -12.51
CA LYS A 62 -8.46 7.42 -12.69
C LYS A 62 -9.82 8.11 -12.80
N SER A 63 -9.84 9.44 -12.72
CA SER A 63 -11.06 10.25 -12.82
C SER A 63 -11.78 10.10 -14.16
N ASP A 64 -11.08 9.71 -15.22
CA ASP A 64 -11.61 9.43 -16.55
C ASP A 64 -12.12 7.97 -16.73
N GLY A 65 -12.06 7.16 -15.66
CA GLY A 65 -12.46 5.75 -15.68
C GLY A 65 -11.39 4.78 -16.18
N THR A 66 -10.23 5.26 -16.61
CA THR A 66 -9.12 4.39 -17.03
C THR A 66 -8.42 3.77 -15.82
N ALA A 67 -7.69 2.68 -16.03
CA ALA A 67 -6.89 2.05 -14.98
C ALA A 67 -5.80 3.00 -14.49
N LYS A 68 -5.60 3.12 -13.17
CA LYS A 68 -4.41 3.80 -12.64
C LYS A 68 -3.14 3.10 -13.10
N ASP A 69 -2.05 3.84 -13.24
CA ASP A 69 -0.77 3.30 -13.72
C ASP A 69 -0.29 2.11 -12.89
N THR A 70 -0.48 2.15 -11.58
CA THR A 70 -0.22 1.00 -10.69
C THR A 70 -0.98 -0.25 -11.12
N LEU A 71 -2.28 -0.13 -11.43
CA LEU A 71 -3.09 -1.27 -11.87
C LEU A 71 -2.66 -1.78 -13.25
N ALA A 72 -2.44 -0.86 -14.20
CA ALA A 72 -2.00 -1.18 -15.55
C ALA A 72 -0.64 -1.91 -15.53
N ASN A 73 0.32 -1.39 -14.76
CA ASN A 73 1.66 -1.95 -14.64
C ASN A 73 1.64 -3.34 -13.98
N ILE A 74 0.86 -3.52 -12.91
CA ILE A 74 0.72 -4.85 -12.28
C ILE A 74 0.07 -5.85 -13.24
N ARG A 75 -0.94 -5.43 -14.01
CA ARG A 75 -1.56 -6.30 -15.02
C ARG A 75 -0.59 -6.71 -16.12
N LYS A 76 0.26 -5.78 -16.59
CA LYS A 76 1.25 -5.99 -17.66
C LYS A 76 2.45 -6.81 -17.14
N ASN A 77 3.11 -6.32 -16.09
CA ASN A 77 4.42 -6.81 -15.65
C ASN A 77 4.35 -7.86 -14.53
N LYS A 78 3.17 -8.06 -13.94
CA LYS A 78 2.88 -9.07 -12.92
C LYS A 78 3.70 -8.92 -11.63
N LYS A 79 4.26 -7.75 -11.37
CA LYS A 79 5.14 -7.47 -10.23
C LYS A 79 4.92 -6.09 -9.65
N CYS A 80 5.14 -5.97 -8.34
CA CYS A 80 5.23 -4.70 -7.65
C CYS A 80 6.10 -4.82 -6.40
N THR A 81 6.50 -3.68 -5.86
CA THR A 81 7.14 -3.56 -4.55
C THR A 81 6.23 -2.73 -3.66
N ILE A 82 5.89 -3.22 -2.47
CA ILE A 82 5.08 -2.51 -1.47
C ILE A 82 5.99 -2.03 -0.37
N CYS A 83 6.11 -0.73 -0.21
CA CYS A 83 6.91 -0.09 0.83
C CYS A 83 6.01 0.30 2.01
N MET A 84 6.46 0.05 3.24
CA MET A 84 5.77 0.50 4.44
C MET A 84 6.14 1.95 4.73
N VAL A 85 5.17 2.73 5.15
CA VAL A 85 5.34 4.18 5.37
C VAL A 85 5.55 4.46 6.83
N ASP A 86 6.62 5.17 7.14
CA ASP A 86 6.88 5.78 8.44
C ASP A 86 6.59 7.28 8.44
N LYS A 87 6.71 7.89 9.60
CA LYS A 87 6.46 9.33 9.79
C LYS A 87 7.41 10.21 8.97
N ALA A 88 8.66 9.79 8.77
CA ALA A 88 9.64 10.56 8.01
C ALA A 88 9.29 10.68 6.53
N ASN A 89 8.56 9.71 6.00
CA ASN A 89 8.15 9.62 4.60
C ASN A 89 6.72 10.15 4.33
N LEU A 90 6.02 10.66 5.34
CA LEU A 90 4.61 11.06 5.23
C LEU A 90 4.33 12.04 4.09
N ASP A 91 5.12 13.11 3.98
CA ASP A 91 4.89 14.16 2.98
C ASP A 91 5.11 13.65 1.55
N LYS A 92 6.20 12.95 1.30
CA LYS A 92 6.51 12.36 0.00
C LYS A 92 5.46 11.32 -0.42
N MET A 93 5.03 10.48 0.52
CA MET A 93 3.95 9.52 0.29
C MET A 93 2.63 10.24 -0.02
N HIS A 94 2.28 11.28 0.72
CA HIS A 94 1.06 12.05 0.47
C HIS A 94 1.09 12.72 -0.90
N PHE A 95 2.19 13.35 -1.28
CA PHE A 95 2.34 14.01 -2.58
C PHE A 95 2.26 13.03 -3.75
N SER A 96 2.81 11.81 -3.61
CA SER A 96 2.74 10.76 -4.63
C SER A 96 1.32 10.18 -4.83
N SER A 97 0.32 10.64 -4.06
CA SER A 97 -1.08 10.30 -4.30
C SER A 97 -1.72 11.13 -5.43
N LYS A 98 -1.04 12.20 -5.89
CA LYS A 98 -1.50 13.05 -6.98
C LYS A 98 -1.38 12.30 -8.30
N GLU A 99 -2.42 12.39 -9.12
CA GLU A 99 -2.40 11.82 -10.45
C GLU A 99 -1.47 12.61 -11.38
N LEU A 100 -0.49 11.93 -11.97
CA LEU A 100 0.43 12.48 -12.96
C LEU A 100 0.11 11.93 -14.36
N ALA A 101 0.75 12.49 -15.39
CA ALA A 101 0.70 11.94 -16.73
C ALA A 101 1.39 10.56 -16.75
N HIS A 102 0.90 9.63 -17.56
CA HIS A 102 1.37 8.22 -17.60
C HIS A 102 2.89 8.06 -17.79
N ASN A 103 3.53 8.98 -18.49
CA ASN A 103 4.97 8.99 -18.73
C ASN A 103 5.78 9.79 -17.70
N SER A 104 5.14 10.23 -16.63
CA SER A 104 5.76 10.97 -15.52
C SER A 104 5.96 10.05 -14.33
N SER A 105 7.08 10.26 -13.61
CA SER A 105 7.45 9.45 -12.45
C SER A 105 7.31 10.27 -11.17
N GLU A 106 6.56 9.77 -10.19
CA GLU A 106 6.49 10.37 -8.86
C GLU A 106 7.87 10.36 -8.16
N ALA A 107 8.73 9.38 -8.49
CA ALA A 107 10.10 9.35 -7.98
C ALA A 107 10.86 10.62 -8.35
N SER A 108 10.78 11.04 -9.61
CA SER A 108 11.43 12.26 -10.11
C SER A 108 10.72 13.52 -9.65
N GLU A 109 9.38 13.56 -9.74
CA GLU A 109 8.57 14.75 -9.41
C GLU A 109 8.71 15.16 -7.94
N TYR A 110 8.78 14.18 -7.03
CA TYR A 110 8.81 14.44 -5.57
C TYR A 110 10.14 14.09 -4.91
N ASN A 111 11.20 13.89 -5.71
CA ASN A 111 12.54 13.53 -5.20
C ASN A 111 12.48 12.32 -4.23
N ILE A 112 11.81 11.24 -4.66
CA ILE A 112 11.74 9.98 -3.93
C ILE A 112 12.87 9.10 -4.43
N GLU A 113 13.89 8.90 -3.62
CA GLU A 113 15.01 8.03 -3.94
C GLU A 113 14.57 6.57 -3.91
N THR A 114 15.02 5.81 -4.91
CA THR A 114 14.69 4.39 -5.03
C THR A 114 15.96 3.56 -5.22
N THR A 115 15.95 2.34 -4.70
CA THR A 115 17.06 1.40 -4.85
C THR A 115 16.56 0.04 -5.33
N ARG A 116 17.31 -0.58 -6.27
CA ARG A 116 16.98 -1.90 -6.80
C ARG A 116 17.72 -2.98 -6.02
N VAL A 117 16.99 -3.69 -5.16
CA VAL A 117 17.54 -4.78 -4.34
C VAL A 117 17.50 -6.12 -5.10
N PHE A 118 16.46 -6.32 -5.91
CA PHE A 118 16.28 -7.53 -6.72
C PHE A 118 15.95 -7.17 -8.16
N GLU A 119 16.70 -7.70 -9.11
CA GLU A 119 16.58 -7.42 -10.55
C GLU A 119 15.18 -7.72 -11.12
N LEU A 120 14.50 -8.73 -10.59
CA LEU A 120 13.20 -9.18 -11.09
C LEU A 120 12.01 -8.36 -10.56
N PHE A 121 12.23 -7.41 -9.66
CA PHE A 121 11.17 -6.61 -9.07
C PHE A 121 11.39 -5.12 -9.31
N PRO A 122 10.33 -4.30 -9.34
CA PRO A 122 10.48 -2.86 -9.28
C PRO A 122 11.33 -2.45 -8.08
N PRO A 123 12.06 -1.32 -8.13
CA PRO A 123 12.87 -0.87 -7.01
C PRO A 123 12.00 -0.63 -5.78
N MET A 124 12.62 -0.62 -4.61
CA MET A 124 11.98 -0.12 -3.40
C MET A 124 12.37 1.35 -3.18
N ILE A 125 11.58 2.06 -2.38
CA ILE A 125 11.94 3.39 -1.90
C ILE A 125 13.05 3.22 -0.85
N GLU A 126 14.13 3.97 -0.99
CA GLU A 126 15.35 3.75 -0.20
C GLU A 126 15.18 4.04 1.29
N SER A 127 14.40 5.06 1.62
CA SER A 127 14.23 5.55 3.01
C SER A 127 13.27 4.72 3.86
N VAL A 128 12.56 3.72 3.29
CA VAL A 128 11.51 3.01 4.04
C VAL A 128 12.05 1.98 5.03
N PRO A 129 11.36 1.74 6.14
CA PRO A 129 11.76 0.73 7.14
C PRO A 129 11.60 -0.71 6.63
N CYS A 130 10.65 -0.96 5.73
CA CYS A 130 10.33 -2.29 5.26
C CYS A 130 9.72 -2.25 3.85
N ALA A 131 10.02 -3.28 3.03
CA ALA A 131 9.45 -3.43 1.70
C ALA A 131 9.14 -4.90 1.38
N TYR A 132 8.01 -5.14 0.68
CA TYR A 132 7.55 -6.44 0.21
C TYR A 132 7.67 -6.50 -1.31
N PHE A 133 8.37 -7.51 -1.82
CA PHE A 133 8.53 -7.78 -3.26
C PHE A 133 7.51 -8.83 -3.66
N CYS A 134 6.55 -8.44 -4.50
CA CYS A 134 5.33 -9.19 -4.74
C CYS A 134 5.15 -9.58 -6.20
N ASP A 135 4.68 -10.81 -6.42
CA ASP A 135 4.10 -11.24 -7.69
C ASP A 135 2.59 -11.09 -7.66
N PHE A 136 2.01 -10.68 -8.79
CA PHE A 136 0.56 -10.68 -8.98
C PHE A 136 0.02 -12.12 -8.95
N ASN A 137 -1.05 -12.34 -8.18
CA ASN A 137 -1.76 -13.61 -8.12
C ASN A 137 -3.06 -13.52 -8.94
N GLN A 138 -4.00 -12.70 -8.48
CA GLN A 138 -5.31 -12.56 -9.13
C GLN A 138 -5.98 -11.24 -8.78
N GLU A 139 -6.96 -10.87 -9.58
CA GLU A 139 -7.95 -9.85 -9.26
C GLU A 139 -9.19 -10.53 -8.66
N ILE A 140 -9.86 -9.84 -7.73
CA ILE A 140 -11.15 -10.28 -7.21
C ILE A 140 -12.23 -9.46 -7.91
N ASP A 141 -13.11 -10.13 -8.65
CA ASP A 141 -14.29 -9.51 -9.21
C ASP A 141 -15.38 -9.34 -8.15
N LEU A 142 -15.75 -8.11 -7.88
CA LEU A 142 -16.83 -7.76 -6.93
C LEU A 142 -18.17 -7.49 -7.63
N GLY A 143 -18.30 -7.82 -8.91
CA GLY A 143 -19.51 -7.56 -9.69
C GLY A 143 -19.64 -6.10 -10.13
N GLY A 144 -18.54 -5.40 -10.29
CA GLY A 144 -18.46 -3.97 -10.65
C GLY A 144 -17.88 -3.12 -9.51
N GLY A 145 -17.62 -1.86 -9.79
CA GLY A 145 -17.09 -0.88 -8.83
C GLY A 145 -15.83 -0.17 -9.33
N ASP A 146 -15.51 0.93 -8.63
CA ASP A 146 -14.39 1.81 -9.02
C ASP A 146 -13.03 1.32 -8.50
N THR A 147 -13.00 0.25 -7.71
CA THR A 147 -11.77 -0.31 -7.13
C THR A 147 -11.66 -1.79 -7.43
N ILE A 148 -10.46 -2.20 -7.80
CA ILE A 148 -10.12 -3.59 -8.13
C ILE A 148 -9.24 -4.14 -7.00
N PRO A 149 -9.70 -5.12 -6.22
CA PRO A 149 -8.87 -5.81 -5.26
C PRO A 149 -7.88 -6.74 -5.96
N LEU A 150 -6.59 -6.57 -5.65
CA LEU A 150 -5.49 -7.37 -6.15
C LEU A 150 -4.93 -8.25 -5.04
N VAL A 151 -4.91 -9.54 -5.24
CA VAL A 151 -4.17 -10.48 -4.39
C VAL A 151 -2.75 -10.60 -4.92
N LEU A 152 -1.79 -10.41 -4.03
CA LEU A 152 -0.36 -10.41 -4.34
C LEU A 152 0.36 -11.44 -3.48
N ASN A 153 1.20 -12.27 -4.11
CA ASN A 153 2.08 -13.20 -3.40
C ASN A 153 3.34 -12.47 -2.93
N VAL A 154 3.60 -12.43 -1.64
CA VAL A 154 4.85 -11.90 -1.09
C VAL A 154 5.96 -12.92 -1.30
N ARG A 155 6.98 -12.54 -2.07
CA ARG A 155 8.14 -13.40 -2.39
C ARG A 155 9.34 -13.15 -1.51
N LYS A 156 9.55 -11.86 -1.17
CA LYS A 156 10.67 -11.44 -0.33
C LYS A 156 10.24 -10.25 0.50
N ILE A 157 10.84 -10.12 1.67
CA ILE A 157 10.66 -8.97 2.57
C ILE A 157 12.04 -8.39 2.85
N TYR A 158 12.19 -7.10 2.62
CA TYR A 158 13.31 -6.30 3.11
C TYR A 158 12.90 -5.65 4.42
N VAL A 159 13.78 -5.67 5.40
CA VAL A 159 13.67 -4.89 6.63
C VAL A 159 15.01 -4.21 6.84
N LYS A 160 14.97 -2.91 7.12
CA LYS A 160 16.17 -2.13 7.40
C LYS A 160 16.81 -2.65 8.69
N ASP A 161 18.13 -2.81 8.70
CA ASP A 161 18.84 -3.44 9.83
C ASP A 161 18.56 -2.77 11.17
N GLU A 162 18.44 -1.43 11.20
CA GLU A 162 18.12 -0.66 12.41
C GLU A 162 16.73 -0.93 12.98
N ASN A 163 15.83 -1.49 12.20
CA ASN A 163 14.47 -1.86 12.61
C ASN A 163 14.38 -3.30 13.14
N ILE A 164 15.46 -4.07 13.07
CA ILE A 164 15.52 -5.44 13.58
C ILE A 164 16.00 -5.40 15.03
N VAL A 165 15.10 -5.58 15.97
CA VAL A 165 15.40 -5.58 17.41
C VAL A 165 16.01 -6.91 17.86
N ASP A 166 15.47 -8.03 17.36
CA ASP A 166 15.94 -9.38 17.64
C ASP A 166 15.82 -10.26 16.41
N LYS A 167 16.95 -10.69 15.85
CA LYS A 167 16.99 -11.54 14.64
C LYS A 167 16.47 -12.97 14.90
N GLU A 168 16.72 -13.53 16.07
CA GLU A 168 16.33 -14.91 16.38
C GLU A 168 14.82 -15.02 16.58
N ARG A 169 14.22 -14.01 17.21
CA ARG A 169 12.77 -13.95 17.47
C ARG A 169 11.99 -13.25 16.34
N ILE A 170 12.69 -12.73 15.34
CA ILE A 170 12.08 -11.93 14.25
C ILE A 170 11.28 -10.74 14.82
N SER A 171 11.89 -10.04 15.81
CA SER A 171 11.29 -8.83 16.38
C SER A 171 11.68 -7.62 15.54
N ILE A 172 10.68 -6.90 15.02
CA ILE A 172 10.84 -5.76 14.12
C ILE A 172 10.04 -4.60 14.68
N GLU A 173 10.69 -3.44 14.79
CA GLU A 173 10.07 -2.21 15.27
C GLU A 173 10.32 -1.05 14.31
N PHE A 174 9.29 -0.29 14.01
CA PHE A 174 9.35 0.98 13.31
C PHE A 174 8.09 1.80 13.66
N ASP A 175 8.07 3.08 13.31
CA ASP A 175 6.97 4.01 13.60
C ASP A 175 6.06 4.17 12.36
N PRO A 176 5.08 3.27 12.14
CA PRO A 176 4.26 3.28 10.94
C PRO A 176 3.25 4.43 10.97
N VAL A 177 2.94 4.94 9.78
CA VAL A 177 1.84 5.85 9.55
C VAL A 177 0.60 5.08 9.10
N ALA A 178 -0.53 5.38 9.74
CA ALA A 178 -1.82 4.83 9.40
C ALA A 178 -2.76 5.87 8.77
N ARG A 179 -3.63 5.43 7.87
CA ARG A 179 -4.70 6.26 7.32
C ARG A 179 -5.92 6.23 8.23
N ILE A 180 -6.43 7.40 8.61
CA ILE A 180 -7.66 7.61 9.34
C ILE A 180 -8.56 8.59 8.58
N GLY A 181 -9.67 8.11 8.02
CA GLY A 181 -10.52 8.95 7.18
C GLY A 181 -9.72 9.70 6.10
N LYS A 182 -9.70 11.04 6.18
CA LYS A 182 -8.93 11.92 5.29
C LYS A 182 -7.54 12.30 5.82
N SER A 183 -7.24 11.94 7.07
CA SER A 183 -6.00 12.28 7.78
C SER A 183 -5.12 11.06 8.01
N TYR A 184 -4.02 11.26 8.69
CA TYR A 184 -3.05 10.24 9.08
C TYR A 184 -2.87 10.24 10.59
N ALA A 185 -2.42 9.12 11.14
CA ALA A 185 -2.03 8.98 12.55
C ALA A 185 -0.79 8.10 12.65
N SER A 186 0.02 8.34 13.66
CA SER A 186 1.01 7.37 14.17
C SER A 186 0.33 6.42 15.14
N LEU A 187 0.97 5.28 15.45
CA LEU A 187 0.52 4.43 16.53
C LEU A 187 0.63 5.18 17.86
N GLY A 188 -0.32 4.93 18.75
CA GLY A 188 -0.32 5.49 20.11
C GLY A 188 0.37 4.57 21.11
N GLU A 189 -0.12 4.59 22.35
CA GLU A 189 0.37 3.73 23.42
C GLU A 189 0.12 2.25 23.10
N GLU A 190 1.12 1.40 23.35
CA GLU A 190 0.96 -0.04 23.27
C GLU A 190 0.08 -0.56 24.40
N LEU A 191 -0.93 -1.33 24.08
CA LEU A 191 -1.82 -1.94 25.05
C LEU A 191 -1.40 -3.39 25.31
N VAL A 192 -1.10 -3.71 26.54
CA VAL A 192 -0.73 -5.06 26.94
C VAL A 192 -1.93 -6.01 26.80
N ALA A 193 -1.75 -7.12 26.11
CA ALA A 193 -2.79 -8.12 25.95
C ALA A 193 -3.19 -8.69 27.35
N PRO A 194 -4.49 -8.78 27.66
CA PRO A 194 -4.94 -9.42 28.90
C PRO A 194 -4.56 -10.91 28.88
N LYS A 195 -4.29 -11.45 30.08
CA LYS A 195 -4.09 -12.91 30.21
C LYS A 195 -5.38 -13.63 29.82
N MET A 196 -5.23 -14.71 29.08
CA MET A 196 -6.36 -15.61 28.82
C MET A 196 -6.84 -16.23 30.16
N PRO A 197 -8.15 -16.39 30.35
CA PRO A 197 -8.74 -16.98 31.57
C PRO A 197 -8.35 -18.43 31.74
#